data_5595c716830acbaf9b3ef8a0547e9efb
#
_entry.id   5595c716830acbaf9b3ef8a0547e9efb
#
_cell.length_a   1.000
_cell.length_b   1.000
_cell.length_c   1.000
_cell.angle_alpha   90.00
_cell.angle_beta   90.00
_cell.angle_gamma   90.00
#
_symmetry.space_group_name_H-M   'P 1'
#
loop_
_entity.id
_entity.type
_entity.pdbx_description
1 polymer ?
#
loop_
_entity_poly.entity_id
_entity_poly.type
_entity_poly.pdbx_seq_one_letter_code
_entity_poly.pdbx_strand_id
1 'polypeptide(L)'
;MLEPGQSPRGSVKVAAPVALTKLFHSKWDWSWQSTPTEGTAHRPIHLARGKALGGSSAFNALLYHRGSADDFDSWGLPGWGSEDMLRHFVAQEANARADLRDSRYHGADGPLAVEDARYGNPLSTLFTEAARQAGYAENDDFNDWSRSQEGVGRFQITARRGRRAHAAATHLRAAIGRPNLHVETGARVTRVETDADGTATGVAFVDAAGTEQVARIAHERGGEVLLCAGAISTPQLLLLSGIGPSAELERHGLPVVADLPSVGASLADHPAVVTGYQIQRPIAITDQMFLARGLLSPVRVAQWLVRGSGPLATSGCDWGAFVKTGAGLSQPDLQLRFVAGLGTSPDGVSSYRDIGRAGRTPSGITLQSLAIRPHARGSVGLHSADPFEAPAVDIGYGTSEKDMRTLREGLRLSRRIVEQPAFDEMRGEESWPRLDLDDDDALDDYIRRTVHSGNALAGSCRMGREDDPSAAVTTELRVKGVGGLRVVDASILPRMPGGQLGATVFALADKAADMIIAGQQR
;
A
#
# COMPACT_ATOMS: atom_id res chain seq x y z
N MET A 1 -8.14 21.18 -5.97
CA MET A 1 -7.35 19.93 -5.82
C MET A 1 -6.37 19.85 -6.98
N LEU A 2 -5.10 19.67 -6.69
CA LEU A 2 -4.02 19.56 -7.68
C LEU A 2 -3.51 18.11 -7.69
N GLU A 3 -3.32 17.53 -8.89
CA GLU A 3 -2.84 16.15 -9.09
C GLU A 3 -1.83 16.14 -10.25
N PRO A 4 -0.59 15.71 -10.03
CA PRO A 4 0.42 15.65 -11.10
C PRO A 4 0.12 14.60 -12.17
N GLY A 5 -0.60 13.54 -11.82
CA GLY A 5 -1.02 12.50 -12.74
C GLY A 5 -2.29 12.85 -13.52
N GLN A 6 -2.64 11.97 -14.44
CA GLN A 6 -3.83 12.10 -15.27
C GLN A 6 -5.03 11.36 -14.65
N SER A 7 -6.24 11.64 -15.16
CA SER A 7 -7.41 10.85 -14.81
C SER A 7 -7.31 9.42 -15.36
N PRO A 8 -7.49 8.38 -14.53
CA PRO A 8 -7.49 7.00 -15.00
C PRO A 8 -8.82 6.58 -15.65
N ARG A 9 -9.78 7.50 -15.77
CA ARG A 9 -11.09 7.24 -16.37
C ARG A 9 -10.94 6.68 -17.78
N GLY A 10 -11.61 5.56 -18.06
CA GLY A 10 -11.53 4.88 -19.36
C GLY A 10 -10.30 3.98 -19.54
N SER A 11 -9.36 3.96 -18.59
CA SER A 11 -8.21 3.07 -18.66
C SER A 11 -8.59 1.63 -18.30
N VAL A 12 -8.59 0.75 -19.28
CA VAL A 12 -8.82 -0.70 -19.08
C VAL A 12 -7.75 -1.30 -18.15
N LYS A 13 -6.48 -0.85 -18.26
CA LYS A 13 -5.38 -1.33 -17.41
C LYS A 13 -5.58 -0.98 -15.93
N VAL A 14 -6.13 0.20 -15.64
CA VAL A 14 -6.45 0.58 -14.26
C VAL A 14 -7.70 -0.15 -13.78
N ALA A 15 -8.72 -0.29 -14.63
CA ALA A 15 -9.98 -0.94 -14.27
C ALA A 15 -9.86 -2.45 -14.02
N ALA A 16 -8.98 -3.15 -14.74
CA ALA A 16 -8.79 -4.60 -14.61
C ALA A 16 -7.81 -4.93 -13.46
N PRO A 17 -8.27 -5.59 -12.39
CA PRO A 17 -7.43 -5.90 -11.24
C PRO A 17 -6.11 -6.60 -11.58
N VAL A 18 -6.15 -7.61 -12.44
CA VAL A 18 -4.96 -8.39 -12.85
C VAL A 18 -3.90 -7.57 -13.57
N ALA A 19 -4.28 -6.43 -14.16
CA ALA A 19 -3.35 -5.59 -14.90
C ALA A 19 -2.42 -4.75 -14.00
N LEU A 20 -2.51 -4.89 -12.68
CA LEU A 20 -1.63 -4.26 -11.69
C LEU A 20 -0.16 -4.26 -12.11
N THR A 21 0.37 -5.42 -12.50
CA THR A 21 1.78 -5.58 -12.88
C THR A 21 2.17 -4.77 -14.13
N LYS A 22 1.20 -4.44 -14.99
CA LYS A 22 1.39 -3.61 -16.20
C LYS A 22 1.33 -2.10 -15.91
N LEU A 23 0.97 -1.72 -14.69
CA LEU A 23 0.97 -0.33 -14.24
C LEU A 23 2.36 0.10 -13.74
N PHE A 24 3.17 -0.84 -13.22
CA PHE A 24 4.53 -0.56 -12.76
C PHE A 24 5.42 -0.03 -13.89
N HIS A 25 6.24 0.98 -13.58
CA HIS A 25 7.10 1.68 -14.53
C HIS A 25 6.33 2.23 -15.74
N SER A 26 5.07 2.57 -15.57
CA SER A 26 4.25 3.23 -16.59
C SER A 26 3.98 4.69 -16.21
N LYS A 27 3.26 5.42 -17.08
CA LYS A 27 2.83 6.80 -16.76
C LYS A 27 1.98 6.94 -15.49
N TRP A 28 1.47 5.83 -14.96
CA TRP A 28 0.65 5.75 -13.75
C TRP A 28 1.48 5.54 -12.49
N ASP A 29 2.79 5.41 -12.62
CA ASP A 29 3.73 5.12 -11.55
C ASP A 29 4.77 6.23 -11.42
N TRP A 30 5.01 6.71 -10.19
CA TRP A 30 6.12 7.59 -9.90
C TRP A 30 7.47 6.88 -10.10
N SER A 31 7.48 5.57 -9.94
CA SER A 31 8.65 4.71 -10.07
C SER A 31 9.83 5.14 -9.20
N TRP A 32 9.54 5.61 -7.98
CA TRP A 32 10.57 5.93 -7.01
C TRP A 32 11.47 4.72 -6.75
N GLN A 33 12.69 4.97 -6.37
CA GLN A 33 13.64 3.93 -5.98
C GLN A 33 14.25 4.28 -4.63
N SER A 34 14.53 3.25 -3.83
CA SER A 34 15.27 3.43 -2.58
C SER A 34 16.75 3.67 -2.86
N THR A 35 17.40 4.32 -1.91
CA THR A 35 18.87 4.35 -1.83
C THR A 35 19.37 2.91 -1.65
N PRO A 36 20.38 2.47 -2.42
CA PRO A 36 21.03 1.17 -2.21
C PRO A 36 21.72 1.10 -0.86
N THR A 37 21.45 0.03 -0.10
CA THR A 37 22.04 -0.21 1.24
C THR A 37 22.56 -1.64 1.34
N GLU A 38 23.38 -1.94 2.36
CA GLU A 38 23.84 -3.30 2.65
C GLU A 38 22.67 -4.25 2.87
N GLY A 39 21.61 -3.80 3.57
CA GLY A 39 20.40 -4.58 3.83
C GLY A 39 19.62 -5.00 2.58
N THR A 40 19.92 -4.39 1.44
CA THR A 40 19.35 -4.75 0.13
C THR A 40 20.41 -5.29 -0.85
N ALA A 41 21.55 -5.74 -0.34
CA ALA A 41 22.71 -6.14 -1.15
C ALA A 41 23.07 -5.07 -2.20
N HIS A 42 23.06 -3.82 -1.80
CA HIS A 42 23.30 -2.62 -2.63
C HIS A 42 22.40 -2.50 -3.87
N ARG A 43 21.19 -3.09 -3.83
CA ARG A 43 20.19 -2.93 -4.89
C ARG A 43 19.24 -1.78 -4.57
N PRO A 44 18.89 -0.93 -5.54
CA PRO A 44 17.74 -0.03 -5.40
C PRO A 44 16.45 -0.85 -5.43
N ILE A 45 15.54 -0.55 -4.52
CA ILE A 45 14.22 -1.20 -4.45
C ILE A 45 13.19 -0.29 -5.14
N HIS A 46 12.42 -0.86 -6.07
CA HIS A 46 11.32 -0.13 -6.71
C HIS A 46 10.20 0.14 -5.70
N LEU A 47 9.89 1.42 -5.51
CA LEU A 47 8.86 1.92 -4.62
C LEU A 47 7.67 2.43 -5.46
N ALA A 48 6.80 1.51 -5.83
CA ALA A 48 5.67 1.80 -6.70
C ALA A 48 4.64 2.73 -6.02
N ARG A 49 4.35 3.89 -6.62
CA ARG A 49 3.38 4.89 -6.14
C ARG A 49 2.53 5.41 -7.27
N GLY A 50 1.22 5.47 -7.04
CA GLY A 50 0.27 5.92 -8.05
C GLY A 50 0.43 7.40 -8.39
N LYS A 51 0.58 7.70 -9.70
CA LYS A 51 0.61 9.04 -10.29
C LYS A 51 -0.65 9.24 -11.14
N ALA A 52 -1.78 9.42 -10.45
CA ALA A 52 -3.09 9.53 -11.08
C ALA A 52 -4.12 10.08 -10.10
N LEU A 53 -5.23 10.62 -10.58
CA LEU A 53 -6.40 10.87 -9.75
C LEU A 53 -6.80 9.59 -8.99
N GLY A 54 -6.86 9.69 -7.67
CA GLY A 54 -7.06 8.55 -6.77
C GLY A 54 -5.77 7.97 -6.21
N GLY A 55 -4.61 8.52 -6.58
CA GLY A 55 -3.31 8.13 -6.04
C GLY A 55 -3.07 6.62 -6.14
N SER A 56 -2.45 6.06 -5.12
CA SER A 56 -2.11 4.63 -5.09
C SER A 56 -3.33 3.69 -5.05
N SER A 57 -4.55 4.16 -4.74
CA SER A 57 -5.75 3.33 -4.86
C SER A 57 -6.09 2.96 -6.31
N ALA A 58 -5.70 3.80 -7.29
CA ALA A 58 -5.82 3.50 -8.73
C ALA A 58 -4.78 2.48 -9.22
N PHE A 59 -3.85 2.08 -8.36
CA PHE A 59 -2.64 1.39 -8.73
C PHE A 59 -2.34 0.14 -7.87
N ASN A 60 -2.87 0.02 -6.66
CA ASN A 60 -2.58 -1.02 -5.67
C ASN A 60 -3.11 -2.42 -6.04
N ALA A 61 -2.78 -3.41 -5.20
CA ALA A 61 -3.26 -4.79 -5.34
C ALA A 61 -4.72 -5.00 -4.88
N LEU A 62 -5.45 -3.95 -4.54
CA LEU A 62 -6.85 -3.93 -4.09
C LEU A 62 -7.14 -4.58 -2.73
N LEU A 63 -6.21 -5.28 -2.11
CA LEU A 63 -6.47 -5.99 -0.87
C LEU A 63 -7.04 -5.06 0.21
N TYR A 64 -8.14 -5.49 0.81
CA TYR A 64 -8.86 -4.73 1.84
C TYR A 64 -8.65 -5.37 3.21
N HIS A 65 -7.72 -4.80 3.97
CA HIS A 65 -7.45 -5.18 5.35
C HIS A 65 -7.42 -3.93 6.22
N ARG A 66 -7.95 -4.05 7.44
CA ARG A 66 -7.99 -2.96 8.42
C ARG A 66 -6.85 -3.05 9.44
N GLY A 67 -6.18 -4.22 9.54
CA GLY A 67 -5.37 -4.57 10.69
C GLY A 67 -6.27 -5.05 11.85
N SER A 68 -5.72 -5.09 13.05
CA SER A 68 -6.45 -5.46 14.27
C SER A 68 -6.86 -4.21 15.07
N ALA A 69 -7.79 -4.36 16.01
CA ALA A 69 -8.16 -3.31 16.96
C ALA A 69 -6.92 -2.81 17.74
N ASP A 70 -6.09 -3.74 18.21
CA ASP A 70 -4.86 -3.44 18.96
C ASP A 70 -3.87 -2.57 18.18
N ASP A 71 -3.88 -2.61 16.85
CA ASP A 71 -3.01 -1.75 16.04
C ASP A 71 -3.29 -0.27 16.32
N PHE A 72 -4.56 0.11 16.37
CA PHE A 72 -5.01 1.48 16.61
C PHE A 72 -4.92 1.86 18.09
N ASP A 73 -5.31 0.97 19.00
CA ASP A 73 -5.21 1.20 20.44
C ASP A 73 -3.75 1.38 20.88
N SER A 74 -2.83 0.68 20.23
CA SER A 74 -1.38 0.81 20.48
C SER A 74 -0.80 2.18 20.13
N TRP A 75 -1.51 3.01 19.34
CA TRP A 75 -1.07 4.38 19.05
C TRP A 75 -1.10 5.25 20.31
N GLY A 76 -2.01 4.97 21.26
CA GLY A 76 -2.11 5.71 22.52
C GLY A 76 -2.48 7.18 22.33
N LEU A 77 -3.10 7.52 21.19
CA LEU A 77 -3.48 8.89 20.84
C LEU A 77 -4.98 9.12 21.04
N PRO A 78 -5.39 10.16 21.79
CA PRO A 78 -6.80 10.47 22.01
C PRO A 78 -7.55 10.65 20.69
N GLY A 79 -8.69 9.97 20.56
CA GLY A 79 -9.55 10.03 19.38
C GLY A 79 -9.06 9.16 18.20
N TRP A 80 -8.01 8.35 18.37
CA TRP A 80 -7.44 7.50 17.31
C TRP A 80 -7.40 6.01 17.67
N GLY A 81 -8.11 5.62 18.73
CA GLY A 81 -8.25 4.22 19.12
C GLY A 81 -9.13 3.42 18.15
N SER A 82 -9.22 2.13 18.40
CA SER A 82 -9.95 1.18 17.57
C SER A 82 -11.43 1.55 17.39
N GLU A 83 -12.13 1.94 18.47
CA GLU A 83 -13.53 2.36 18.39
C GLU A 83 -13.72 3.65 17.58
N ASP A 84 -12.79 4.61 17.71
CA ASP A 84 -12.83 5.83 16.92
C ASP A 84 -12.63 5.54 15.42
N MET A 85 -11.72 4.64 15.10
CA MET A 85 -11.41 4.28 13.71
C MET A 85 -12.47 3.38 13.09
N LEU A 86 -13.07 2.47 13.87
CA LEU A 86 -14.07 1.52 13.38
C LEU A 86 -15.24 2.21 12.69
N ARG A 87 -15.78 3.29 13.28
CA ARG A 87 -16.89 4.03 12.68
C ARG A 87 -16.56 4.56 11.28
N HIS A 88 -15.30 5.00 11.05
CA HIS A 88 -14.85 5.50 9.74
C HIS A 88 -14.62 4.35 8.75
N PHE A 89 -14.12 3.20 9.21
CA PHE A 89 -14.05 2.00 8.38
C PHE A 89 -15.43 1.57 7.90
N VAL A 90 -16.40 1.49 8.80
CA VAL A 90 -17.78 1.09 8.50
C VAL A 90 -18.46 2.12 7.59
N ALA A 91 -18.30 3.41 7.87
CA ALA A 91 -18.88 4.48 7.06
C ALA A 91 -18.36 4.50 5.61
N GLN A 92 -17.10 4.10 5.39
CA GLN A 92 -16.50 4.07 4.07
C GLN A 92 -16.87 2.83 3.25
N GLU A 93 -17.24 1.73 3.90
CA GLU A 93 -17.40 0.43 3.26
C GLU A 93 -18.77 0.22 2.64
N ALA A 94 -18.79 -0.31 1.41
CA ALA A 94 -19.96 -0.94 0.79
C ALA A 94 -19.61 -2.41 0.48
N ASN A 95 -19.75 -3.27 1.48
CA ASN A 95 -19.43 -4.69 1.39
C ASN A 95 -20.49 -5.44 0.61
N ALA A 96 -20.08 -6.23 -0.37
CA ALA A 96 -20.98 -7.02 -1.21
C ALA A 96 -21.43 -8.34 -0.58
N ARG A 97 -20.78 -8.78 0.52
CA ARG A 97 -21.15 -10.01 1.25
C ARG A 97 -22.41 -9.77 2.06
N ALA A 98 -23.47 -10.50 1.72
CA ALA A 98 -24.78 -10.35 2.35
C ALA A 98 -24.79 -10.81 3.81
N ASP A 99 -23.96 -11.79 4.16
CA ASP A 99 -23.80 -12.33 5.51
C ASP A 99 -23.12 -11.36 6.48
N LEU A 100 -22.45 -10.33 5.98
CA LEU A 100 -21.79 -9.31 6.80
C LEU A 100 -22.64 -8.05 7.03
N ARG A 101 -23.83 -7.94 6.45
CA ARG A 101 -24.66 -6.70 6.49
C ARG A 101 -25.04 -6.27 7.91
N ASP A 102 -25.30 -7.25 8.77
CA ASP A 102 -25.72 -6.99 10.15
C ASP A 102 -24.53 -7.00 11.12
N SER A 103 -23.32 -7.11 10.60
CA SER A 103 -22.11 -7.08 11.41
C SER A 103 -21.81 -5.66 11.86
N ARG A 104 -21.50 -5.49 13.13
CA ARG A 104 -20.99 -4.23 13.68
C ARG A 104 -19.71 -3.75 12.97
N TYR A 105 -18.96 -4.70 12.40
CA TYR A 105 -17.64 -4.44 11.82
C TYR A 105 -17.67 -4.12 10.33
N HIS A 106 -18.83 -4.18 9.66
CA HIS A 106 -18.95 -3.98 8.23
C HIS A 106 -19.99 -2.93 7.86
N GLY A 107 -19.73 -2.19 6.75
CA GLY A 107 -20.65 -1.25 6.16
C GLY A 107 -21.22 -1.79 4.84
N ALA A 108 -22.49 -1.46 4.55
CA ALA A 108 -23.17 -1.86 3.32
C ALA A 108 -23.34 -0.73 2.31
N ASP A 109 -23.33 0.54 2.76
CA ASP A 109 -23.80 1.69 1.99
C ASP A 109 -22.74 2.78 1.77
N GLY A 110 -21.49 2.52 2.19
CA GLY A 110 -20.40 3.45 2.02
C GLY A 110 -19.96 3.63 0.55
N PRO A 111 -19.14 4.63 0.25
CA PRO A 111 -18.69 4.90 -1.11
C PRO A 111 -17.68 3.90 -1.65
N LEU A 112 -16.90 3.23 -0.81
CA LEU A 112 -15.85 2.28 -1.18
C LEU A 112 -16.40 0.87 -1.33
N ALA A 113 -16.55 0.40 -2.56
CA ALA A 113 -17.01 -0.96 -2.80
C ALA A 113 -15.94 -1.98 -2.42
N VAL A 114 -16.36 -2.98 -1.64
CA VAL A 114 -15.56 -4.12 -1.18
C VAL A 114 -16.28 -5.40 -1.55
N GLU A 115 -15.60 -6.34 -2.18
CA GLU A 115 -16.17 -7.63 -2.59
C GLU A 115 -15.11 -8.74 -2.50
N ASP A 116 -15.57 -9.98 -2.52
CA ASP A 116 -14.71 -11.12 -2.82
C ASP A 116 -14.32 -11.08 -4.29
N ALA A 117 -13.05 -11.37 -4.61
CA ALA A 117 -12.62 -11.43 -6.01
C ALA A 117 -13.48 -12.42 -6.79
N ARG A 118 -14.01 -12.00 -7.94
CA ARG A 118 -14.95 -12.80 -8.75
C ARG A 118 -14.25 -13.83 -9.64
N TYR A 119 -13.30 -14.51 -9.02
CA TYR A 119 -12.48 -15.55 -9.61
C TYR A 119 -12.07 -16.57 -8.52
N GLY A 120 -12.10 -17.84 -8.86
CA GLY A 120 -11.56 -18.93 -8.05
C GLY A 120 -10.57 -19.73 -8.89
N ASN A 121 -9.43 -20.06 -8.30
CA ASN A 121 -8.44 -20.97 -8.88
C ASN A 121 -8.35 -22.23 -8.01
N PRO A 122 -8.34 -23.45 -8.57
CA PRO A 122 -8.18 -24.68 -7.79
C PRO A 122 -6.93 -24.69 -6.90
N LEU A 123 -5.86 -24.02 -7.31
CA LEU A 123 -4.63 -23.89 -6.50
C LEU A 123 -4.86 -23.12 -5.21
N SER A 124 -5.81 -22.17 -5.18
CA SER A 124 -6.16 -21.44 -3.96
C SER A 124 -6.86 -22.34 -2.93
N THR A 125 -7.70 -23.27 -3.40
CA THR A 125 -8.32 -24.28 -2.53
C THR A 125 -7.28 -25.23 -1.97
N LEU A 126 -6.33 -25.69 -2.81
CA LEU A 126 -5.22 -26.52 -2.36
C LEU A 126 -4.33 -25.81 -1.34
N PHE A 127 -4.08 -24.51 -1.54
CA PHE A 127 -3.32 -23.71 -0.58
C PHE A 127 -4.02 -23.65 0.78
N THR A 128 -5.34 -23.42 0.81
CA THR A 128 -6.10 -23.38 2.06
C THR A 128 -6.05 -24.73 2.76
N GLU A 129 -6.27 -25.82 2.04
CA GLU A 129 -6.20 -27.17 2.60
C GLU A 129 -4.79 -27.51 3.12
N ALA A 130 -3.74 -27.18 2.35
CA ALA A 130 -2.36 -27.37 2.77
C ALA A 130 -2.03 -26.55 4.04
N ALA A 131 -2.48 -25.33 4.13
CA ALA A 131 -2.29 -24.52 5.33
C ALA A 131 -3.03 -25.12 6.55
N ARG A 132 -4.23 -25.70 6.35
CA ARG A 132 -4.93 -26.44 7.41
C ARG A 132 -4.16 -27.69 7.84
N GLN A 133 -3.62 -28.44 6.91
CA GLN A 133 -2.76 -29.61 7.19
C GLN A 133 -1.48 -29.19 7.94
N ALA A 134 -0.98 -27.99 7.68
CA ALA A 134 0.13 -27.39 8.43
C ALA A 134 -0.27 -26.82 9.80
N GLY A 135 -1.55 -26.93 10.21
CA GLY A 135 -2.05 -26.58 11.54
C GLY A 135 -2.68 -25.18 11.66
N TYR A 136 -2.93 -24.48 10.53
CA TYR A 136 -3.57 -23.17 10.56
C TYR A 136 -5.08 -23.26 10.38
N ALA A 137 -5.84 -22.56 11.22
CA ALA A 137 -7.29 -22.48 11.11
C ALA A 137 -7.71 -21.62 9.91
N GLU A 138 -8.88 -21.93 9.33
CA GLU A 138 -9.49 -21.05 8.35
C GLU A 138 -10.01 -19.77 9.01
N ASN A 139 -9.85 -18.64 8.31
CA ASN A 139 -10.42 -17.35 8.64
C ASN A 139 -11.17 -16.82 7.41
N ASP A 140 -12.48 -16.70 7.52
CA ASP A 140 -13.37 -16.26 6.45
C ASP A 140 -13.58 -14.74 6.44
N ASP A 141 -13.09 -14.03 7.48
CA ASP A 141 -13.16 -12.58 7.60
C ASP A 141 -12.01 -12.00 8.44
N PHE A 142 -11.02 -11.46 7.78
CA PHE A 142 -9.84 -10.84 8.41
C PHE A 142 -10.10 -9.43 8.94
N ASN A 143 -11.30 -8.88 8.75
CA ASN A 143 -11.69 -7.53 9.18
C ASN A 143 -12.69 -7.53 10.34
N ASP A 144 -13.06 -8.71 10.86
CA ASP A 144 -13.88 -8.86 12.05
C ASP A 144 -13.00 -8.73 13.31
N TRP A 145 -13.08 -7.59 13.97
CA TRP A 145 -12.30 -7.32 15.18
C TRP A 145 -12.81 -8.00 16.45
N SER A 146 -13.90 -8.79 16.38
CA SER A 146 -14.33 -9.61 17.50
C SER A 146 -13.45 -10.85 17.71
N ARG A 147 -12.62 -11.18 16.73
CA ARG A 147 -11.74 -12.37 16.70
C ARG A 147 -10.33 -12.03 16.23
N SER A 148 -9.43 -13.00 16.39
CA SER A 148 -8.05 -12.86 15.91
C SER A 148 -8.01 -12.70 14.38
N GLN A 149 -7.11 -11.85 13.90
CA GLN A 149 -6.77 -11.77 12.48
C GLN A 149 -6.02 -13.02 11.98
N GLU A 150 -5.54 -13.90 12.89
CA GLU A 150 -4.79 -15.09 12.53
C GLU A 150 -5.65 -16.09 11.73
N GLY A 151 -5.02 -16.77 10.77
CA GLY A 151 -5.64 -17.83 9.98
C GLY A 151 -5.35 -17.74 8.50
N VAL A 152 -5.89 -18.71 7.74
CA VAL A 152 -5.77 -18.81 6.28
C VAL A 152 -7.13 -18.62 5.62
N GLY A 153 -7.18 -17.90 4.50
CA GLY A 153 -8.43 -17.68 3.80
C GLY A 153 -8.35 -16.74 2.63
N ARG A 154 -9.52 -16.28 2.22
CA ARG A 154 -9.68 -15.36 1.12
C ARG A 154 -9.65 -13.92 1.62
N PHE A 155 -8.90 -13.08 0.93
CA PHE A 155 -8.86 -11.65 1.19
C PHE A 155 -9.92 -10.92 0.35
N GLN A 156 -10.68 -10.05 0.98
CA GLN A 156 -11.56 -9.13 0.27
C GLN A 156 -10.75 -8.08 -0.51
N ILE A 157 -11.34 -7.54 -1.56
CA ILE A 157 -10.71 -6.57 -2.44
C ILE A 157 -11.58 -5.32 -2.65
N THR A 158 -10.94 -4.17 -2.84
CA THR A 158 -11.62 -2.93 -3.23
C THR A 158 -12.00 -2.96 -4.70
N ALA A 159 -13.10 -3.64 -5.00
CA ALA A 159 -13.60 -3.80 -6.35
C ALA A 159 -15.14 -3.75 -6.38
N ARG A 160 -15.68 -3.43 -7.53
CA ARG A 160 -17.12 -3.50 -7.82
C ARG A 160 -17.35 -4.22 -9.12
N ARG A 161 -18.01 -5.36 -9.06
CA ARG A 161 -18.28 -6.22 -10.23
C ARG A 161 -17.01 -6.54 -11.01
N GLY A 162 -15.96 -6.96 -10.31
CA GLY A 162 -14.67 -7.33 -10.89
C GLY A 162 -13.88 -6.18 -11.49
N ARG A 163 -14.18 -4.93 -11.13
CA ARG A 163 -13.45 -3.73 -11.56
C ARG A 163 -12.95 -2.97 -10.36
N ARG A 164 -11.73 -2.44 -10.42
CA ARG A 164 -11.11 -1.64 -9.35
C ARG A 164 -12.02 -0.50 -8.90
N ALA A 165 -12.25 -0.42 -7.57
CA ALA A 165 -12.92 0.69 -6.90
C ALA A 165 -11.86 1.59 -6.23
N HIS A 166 -11.34 2.57 -6.98
CA HIS A 166 -10.36 3.52 -6.49
C HIS A 166 -11.00 4.86 -6.12
N ALA A 167 -10.34 5.70 -5.32
CA ALA A 167 -10.89 6.95 -4.78
C ALA A 167 -11.48 7.87 -5.85
N ALA A 168 -10.86 7.98 -7.03
CA ALA A 168 -11.42 8.80 -8.10
C ALA A 168 -12.69 8.19 -8.76
N ALA A 169 -12.84 6.87 -8.74
CA ALA A 169 -14.03 6.20 -9.29
C ALA A 169 -15.19 6.13 -8.29
N THR A 170 -14.93 6.32 -7.02
CA THR A 170 -15.88 6.27 -5.91
C THR A 170 -16.16 7.67 -5.37
N HIS A 171 -15.34 8.18 -4.48
CA HIS A 171 -15.51 9.45 -3.76
C HIS A 171 -15.50 10.67 -4.70
N LEU A 172 -14.44 10.83 -5.50
CA LEU A 172 -14.30 12.01 -6.36
C LEU A 172 -15.41 12.05 -7.42
N ARG A 173 -15.79 10.89 -7.99
CA ARG A 173 -16.87 10.83 -8.99
C ARG A 173 -18.20 11.35 -8.46
N ALA A 174 -18.50 11.14 -7.19
CA ALA A 174 -19.70 11.65 -6.54
C ALA A 174 -19.67 13.16 -6.32
N ALA A 175 -18.47 13.76 -6.27
CA ALA A 175 -18.28 15.17 -5.96
C ALA A 175 -17.90 16.03 -7.16
N ILE A 176 -17.44 15.47 -8.28
CA ILE A 176 -16.81 16.21 -9.39
C ILE A 176 -17.71 17.26 -10.05
N GLY A 177 -19.03 17.14 -9.90
CA GLY A 177 -20.00 18.11 -10.43
C GLY A 177 -20.34 19.25 -9.48
N ARG A 178 -19.75 19.31 -8.29
CA ARG A 178 -20.02 20.36 -7.32
C ARG A 178 -19.37 21.68 -7.76
N PRO A 179 -20.07 22.83 -7.70
CA PRO A 179 -19.55 24.11 -8.18
C PRO A 179 -18.37 24.64 -7.33
N ASN A 180 -18.21 24.14 -6.11
CA ASN A 180 -17.12 24.49 -5.20
C ASN A 180 -15.93 23.52 -5.25
N LEU A 181 -15.91 22.57 -6.20
CA LEU A 181 -14.78 21.64 -6.39
C LEU A 181 -14.11 21.90 -7.75
N HIS A 182 -12.87 22.38 -7.69
CA HIS A 182 -12.00 22.44 -8.86
C HIS A 182 -10.94 21.34 -8.78
N VAL A 183 -10.73 20.60 -9.87
CA VAL A 183 -9.74 19.51 -9.98
C VAL A 183 -8.86 19.78 -11.18
N GLU A 184 -7.58 19.97 -10.94
CA GLU A 184 -6.57 20.18 -11.97
C GLU A 184 -5.61 19.00 -12.03
N THR A 185 -5.45 18.41 -13.21
CA THR A 185 -4.54 17.28 -13.47
C THR A 185 -3.35 17.71 -14.29
N GLY A 186 -2.20 17.04 -14.13
CA GLY A 186 -0.94 17.47 -14.69
C GLY A 186 -0.32 18.64 -13.92
N ALA A 187 -0.85 18.92 -12.71
CA ALA A 187 -0.43 20.00 -11.84
C ALA A 187 0.52 19.46 -10.76
N ARG A 188 1.83 19.65 -10.93
CA ARG A 188 2.84 19.22 -9.98
C ARG A 188 3.16 20.33 -8.99
N VAL A 189 2.69 20.16 -7.73
CA VAL A 189 3.07 21.04 -6.63
C VAL A 189 4.57 20.95 -6.38
N THR A 190 5.23 22.10 -6.25
CA THR A 190 6.67 22.23 -6.04
C THR A 190 7.02 22.64 -4.62
N ARG A 191 6.18 23.46 -3.97
CA ARG A 191 6.34 23.87 -2.57
C ARG A 191 5.04 24.44 -2.00
N VAL A 192 4.94 24.49 -0.69
CA VAL A 192 3.96 25.30 0.05
C VAL A 192 4.50 26.72 0.17
N GLU A 193 3.67 27.72 -0.10
CA GLU A 193 3.98 29.13 0.11
C GLU A 193 3.59 29.53 1.52
N THR A 194 4.47 30.20 2.26
CA THR A 194 4.21 30.71 3.61
C THR A 194 4.44 32.21 3.66
N ASP A 195 3.77 32.89 4.61
CA ASP A 195 4.07 34.28 4.95
C ASP A 195 5.24 34.37 5.95
N ALA A 196 5.55 35.60 6.38
CA ALA A 196 6.65 35.86 7.32
C ALA A 196 6.43 35.26 8.71
N ASP A 197 5.19 34.97 9.08
CA ASP A 197 4.80 34.37 10.36
C ASP A 197 4.77 32.81 10.29
N GLY A 198 5.17 32.22 9.16
CA GLY A 198 5.18 30.79 8.93
C GLY A 198 3.80 30.19 8.67
N THR A 199 2.81 31.00 8.29
CA THR A 199 1.46 30.51 7.93
C THR A 199 1.38 30.22 6.44
N ALA A 200 0.85 29.06 6.06
CA ALA A 200 0.67 28.67 4.68
C ALA A 200 -0.32 29.60 3.96
N THR A 201 0.08 30.19 2.84
CA THR A 201 -0.74 31.11 2.02
C THR A 201 -1.22 30.48 0.72
N GLY A 202 -0.69 29.32 0.36
CA GLY A 202 -1.02 28.60 -0.86
C GLY A 202 0.03 27.59 -1.23
N VAL A 203 0.04 27.20 -2.50
CA VAL A 203 1.06 26.29 -3.07
C VAL A 203 1.52 26.79 -4.43
N ALA A 204 2.82 26.71 -4.71
CA ALA A 204 3.36 26.83 -6.05
C ALA A 204 3.28 25.49 -6.76
N PHE A 205 2.94 25.50 -8.03
CA PHE A 205 2.87 24.28 -8.85
C PHE A 205 3.21 24.58 -10.31
N VAL A 206 3.63 23.54 -11.03
CA VAL A 206 3.81 23.61 -12.48
C VAL A 206 2.66 22.90 -13.14
N ASP A 207 1.97 23.58 -14.05
CA ASP A 207 0.81 23.05 -14.77
C ASP A 207 1.21 22.10 -15.92
N ALA A 208 0.22 21.54 -16.60
CA ALA A 208 0.46 20.61 -17.72
C ALA A 208 1.18 21.25 -18.93
N ALA A 209 1.19 22.58 -19.03
CA ALA A 209 1.91 23.33 -20.07
C ALA A 209 3.36 23.64 -19.67
N GLY A 210 3.78 23.30 -18.43
CA GLY A 210 5.09 23.60 -17.90
C GLY A 210 5.21 25.01 -17.32
N THR A 211 4.08 25.71 -17.08
CA THR A 211 4.06 27.06 -16.53
C THR A 211 3.94 27.02 -15.02
N GLU A 212 4.78 27.80 -14.33
CA GLU A 212 4.68 27.97 -12.88
C GLU A 212 3.44 28.81 -12.53
N GLN A 213 2.68 28.31 -11.57
CA GLN A 213 1.44 28.88 -11.09
C GLN A 213 1.42 28.90 -9.57
N VAL A 214 0.58 29.74 -8.96
CA VAL A 214 0.34 29.76 -7.52
C VAL A 214 -1.15 29.64 -7.24
N ALA A 215 -1.53 28.61 -6.48
CA ALA A 215 -2.89 28.47 -5.94
C ALA A 215 -2.91 29.02 -4.51
N ARG A 216 -3.64 30.13 -4.28
CA ARG A 216 -3.74 30.78 -2.98
C ARG A 216 -4.95 30.28 -2.19
N ILE A 217 -4.84 30.26 -0.86
CA ILE A 217 -5.96 29.97 0.03
C ILE A 217 -6.65 31.27 0.49
N ALA A 218 -7.95 31.16 0.80
CA ALA A 218 -8.74 32.25 1.34
C ALA A 218 -8.75 32.17 2.88
N HIS A 219 -7.77 32.78 3.53
CA HIS A 219 -7.61 32.76 4.99
C HIS A 219 -8.88 33.29 5.73
N GLU A 220 -9.49 34.34 5.20
CA GLU A 220 -10.69 34.96 5.78
C GLU A 220 -11.89 34.00 5.85
N ARG A 221 -11.82 32.89 5.12
CA ARG A 221 -12.82 31.81 5.09
C ARG A 221 -12.36 30.52 5.76
N GLY A 222 -11.28 30.58 6.56
CA GLY A 222 -10.69 29.38 7.18
C GLY A 222 -10.03 28.42 6.21
N GLY A 223 -9.52 28.93 5.08
CA GLY A 223 -8.81 28.13 4.09
C GLY A 223 -7.51 27.52 4.64
N GLU A 224 -7.24 26.28 4.29
CA GLU A 224 -6.02 25.54 4.67
C GLU A 224 -5.42 24.82 3.45
N VAL A 225 -4.11 24.58 3.47
CA VAL A 225 -3.44 23.65 2.55
C VAL A 225 -3.51 22.25 3.15
N LEU A 226 -3.99 21.28 2.36
CA LEU A 226 -4.03 19.87 2.75
C LEU A 226 -3.03 19.09 1.88
N LEU A 227 -1.94 18.61 2.47
CA LEU A 227 -0.99 17.74 1.80
C LEU A 227 -1.49 16.29 1.88
N CYS A 228 -1.71 15.68 0.70
CA CYS A 228 -2.16 14.30 0.54
C CYS A 228 -1.28 13.56 -0.47
N ALA A 229 0.03 13.89 -0.49
CA ALA A 229 0.95 13.41 -1.52
C ALA A 229 1.58 12.03 -1.20
N GLY A 230 1.27 11.47 -0.01
CA GLY A 230 1.72 10.15 0.45
C GLY A 230 3.09 10.17 1.12
N ALA A 231 3.48 9.00 1.66
CA ALA A 231 4.62 8.87 2.57
C ALA A 231 6.00 9.21 1.96
N ILE A 232 6.11 9.41 0.66
CA ILE A 232 7.36 9.86 0.01
C ILE A 232 7.27 11.33 -0.37
N SER A 233 6.21 11.73 -1.09
CA SER A 233 6.16 13.08 -1.65
C SER A 233 5.70 14.14 -0.64
N THR A 234 4.97 13.77 0.43
CA THR A 234 4.60 14.73 1.48
C THR A 234 5.81 15.24 2.25
N PRO A 235 6.70 14.40 2.81
CA PRO A 235 7.92 14.92 3.42
C PRO A 235 8.82 15.66 2.42
N GLN A 236 8.94 15.22 1.17
CA GLN A 236 9.67 15.96 0.14
C GLN A 236 9.13 17.38 -0.04
N LEU A 237 7.80 17.54 -0.14
CA LEU A 237 7.18 18.86 -0.27
C LEU A 237 7.39 19.74 0.97
N LEU A 238 7.31 19.17 2.17
CA LEU A 238 7.60 19.90 3.40
C LEU A 238 9.05 20.40 3.42
N LEU A 239 10.01 19.54 3.12
CA LEU A 239 11.44 19.90 3.05
C LEU A 239 11.69 21.00 2.00
N LEU A 240 11.16 20.87 0.78
CA LEU A 240 11.26 21.88 -0.28
C LEU A 240 10.59 23.22 0.09
N SER A 241 9.70 23.19 1.09
CA SER A 241 9.02 24.39 1.63
C SER A 241 9.72 24.99 2.85
N GLY A 242 10.91 24.49 3.22
CA GLY A 242 11.65 24.95 4.38
C GLY A 242 11.10 24.42 5.72
N ILE A 243 10.34 23.33 5.70
CA ILE A 243 9.73 22.71 6.88
C ILE A 243 10.38 21.33 7.08
N GLY A 244 11.28 21.22 8.04
CA GLY A 244 12.02 19.97 8.29
C GLY A 244 13.27 20.20 9.12
N PRO A 245 14.19 19.20 9.19
CA PRO A 245 15.44 19.34 9.93
C PRO A 245 16.28 20.51 9.40
N SER A 246 16.57 21.50 10.24
CA SER A 246 17.32 22.71 9.84
C SER A 246 18.65 22.38 9.17
N ALA A 247 19.41 21.41 9.68
CA ALA A 247 20.67 20.98 9.09
C ALA A 247 20.53 20.40 7.66
N GLU A 248 19.43 19.74 7.33
CA GLU A 248 19.16 19.28 5.97
C GLU A 248 18.76 20.42 5.04
N LEU A 249 17.90 21.31 5.52
CA LEU A 249 17.47 22.49 4.76
C LEU A 249 18.65 23.38 4.40
N GLU A 250 19.51 23.70 5.37
CA GLU A 250 20.74 24.49 5.16
C GLU A 250 21.70 23.83 4.17
N ARG A 251 21.88 22.50 4.23
CA ARG A 251 22.70 21.74 3.28
C ARG A 251 22.27 21.93 1.83
N HIS A 252 20.96 22.10 1.61
CA HIS A 252 20.38 22.33 0.28
C HIS A 252 20.13 23.80 -0.05
N GLY A 253 20.57 24.74 0.82
CA GLY A 253 20.38 26.18 0.62
C GLY A 253 18.91 26.62 0.70
N LEU A 254 18.06 25.85 1.38
CA LEU A 254 16.65 26.15 1.60
C LEU A 254 16.47 27.01 2.86
N PRO A 255 15.54 27.99 2.84
CA PRO A 255 15.23 28.76 4.05
C PRO A 255 14.58 27.85 5.11
N VAL A 256 14.86 28.12 6.39
CA VAL A 256 14.20 27.42 7.50
C VAL A 256 12.93 28.20 7.89
N VAL A 257 11.77 27.65 7.53
CA VAL A 257 10.44 28.15 7.96
C VAL A 257 10.08 27.56 9.32
N ALA A 258 10.28 26.25 9.48
CA ALA A 258 10.10 25.54 10.73
C ALA A 258 11.13 24.43 10.89
N ASP A 259 11.90 24.45 11.99
CA ASP A 259 12.80 23.35 12.34
C ASP A 259 11.99 22.21 12.93
N LEU A 260 11.79 21.16 12.12
CA LEU A 260 10.93 20.03 12.45
C LEU A 260 11.64 18.71 12.11
N PRO A 261 12.54 18.22 13.00
CA PRO A 261 13.40 17.05 12.75
C PRO A 261 12.67 15.75 12.44
N SER A 262 11.39 15.66 12.76
CA SER A 262 10.55 14.49 12.51
C SER A 262 10.02 14.38 11.06
N VAL A 263 10.15 15.44 10.25
CA VAL A 263 9.77 15.38 8.82
C VAL A 263 10.77 14.51 8.06
N GLY A 264 10.25 13.54 7.34
CA GLY A 264 11.04 12.55 6.61
C GLY A 264 11.55 11.40 7.48
N ALA A 265 11.52 11.51 8.80
CA ALA A 265 11.99 10.47 9.72
C ALA A 265 10.99 9.30 9.85
N SER A 266 11.49 8.16 10.34
CA SER A 266 10.66 7.00 10.74
C SER A 266 9.82 6.38 9.62
N LEU A 267 10.23 6.50 8.36
CA LEU A 267 9.59 5.79 7.26
C LEU A 267 9.59 4.28 7.54
N ALA A 268 8.44 3.65 7.40
CA ALA A 268 8.26 2.21 7.53
C ALA A 268 7.64 1.62 6.26
N ASP A 269 7.97 0.38 5.95
CA ASP A 269 7.35 -0.42 4.89
C ASP A 269 7.32 -1.88 5.31
N HIS A 270 6.49 -2.69 4.68
CA HIS A 270 6.48 -4.14 4.84
C HIS A 270 7.55 -4.78 3.94
N PRO A 271 8.70 -5.23 4.47
CA PRO A 271 9.65 -6.00 3.67
C PRO A 271 9.02 -7.33 3.27
N ALA A 272 9.28 -7.76 2.05
CA ALA A 272 8.70 -8.98 1.51
C ALA A 272 9.74 -9.82 0.75
N VAL A 273 9.58 -11.15 0.84
CA VAL A 273 10.34 -12.14 0.06
C VAL A 273 9.39 -13.18 -0.53
N VAL A 274 9.83 -13.95 -1.49
CA VAL A 274 8.98 -14.96 -2.13
C VAL A 274 9.58 -16.36 -2.07
N THR A 275 8.68 -17.35 -2.00
CA THR A 275 8.94 -18.76 -2.30
C THR A 275 8.14 -19.11 -3.55
N GLY A 276 8.74 -19.77 -4.51
CA GLY A 276 8.10 -20.12 -5.78
C GLY A 276 8.28 -21.58 -6.16
N TYR A 277 7.22 -22.21 -6.66
CA TYR A 277 7.21 -23.59 -7.13
C TYR A 277 6.60 -23.71 -8.51
N GLN A 278 7.17 -24.56 -9.34
CA GLN A 278 6.49 -25.07 -10.53
C GLN A 278 5.35 -26.00 -10.12
N ILE A 279 4.38 -26.19 -11.01
CA ILE A 279 3.28 -27.16 -10.82
C ILE A 279 3.19 -28.11 -11.99
N GLN A 280 2.70 -29.33 -11.70
CA GLN A 280 2.62 -30.43 -12.66
C GLN A 280 1.56 -30.23 -13.75
N ARG A 281 0.50 -29.47 -13.48
CA ARG A 281 -0.62 -29.22 -14.41
C ARG A 281 -0.76 -27.73 -14.73
N PRO A 282 -0.99 -27.33 -15.99
CA PRO A 282 -1.07 -25.94 -16.41
C PRO A 282 -2.42 -25.30 -16.02
N ILE A 283 -2.67 -25.08 -14.72
CA ILE A 283 -3.88 -24.48 -14.16
C ILE A 283 -3.64 -23.16 -13.44
N ALA A 284 -2.43 -22.63 -13.50
CA ALA A 284 -2.13 -21.32 -12.95
C ALA A 284 -2.97 -20.20 -13.63
N ILE A 285 -3.10 -19.06 -12.99
CA ILE A 285 -3.82 -17.90 -13.54
C ILE A 285 -3.26 -17.49 -14.90
N THR A 286 -1.94 -17.57 -15.08
CA THR A 286 -1.27 -17.27 -16.34
C THR A 286 -1.64 -18.24 -17.46
N ASP A 287 -1.80 -19.54 -17.16
CA ASP A 287 -2.26 -20.54 -18.12
C ASP A 287 -3.68 -20.27 -18.59
N GLN A 288 -4.52 -19.74 -17.71
CA GLN A 288 -5.91 -19.43 -18.04
C GLN A 288 -6.07 -18.10 -18.77
N MET A 289 -5.14 -17.14 -18.54
CA MET A 289 -5.19 -15.82 -19.15
C MET A 289 -4.64 -15.81 -20.58
N PHE A 290 -3.58 -16.57 -20.84
CA PHE A 290 -2.84 -16.49 -22.09
C PHE A 290 -3.03 -17.74 -22.95
N LEU A 291 -3.23 -17.50 -24.25
CA LEU A 291 -3.16 -18.53 -25.29
C LEU A 291 -1.70 -18.85 -25.63
N ALA A 292 -1.48 -19.87 -26.45
CA ALA A 292 -0.19 -20.11 -27.07
C ALA A 292 0.38 -18.80 -27.64
N ARG A 293 1.71 -18.60 -27.53
CA ARG A 293 2.43 -17.38 -27.95
C ARG A 293 2.17 -16.14 -27.07
N GLY A 294 1.62 -16.28 -25.85
CA GLY A 294 1.47 -15.19 -24.90
C GLY A 294 0.37 -14.17 -25.25
N LEU A 295 -0.53 -14.50 -26.15
CA LEU A 295 -1.68 -13.65 -26.49
C LEU A 295 -2.75 -13.77 -25.40
N LEU A 296 -3.25 -12.64 -24.93
CA LEU A 296 -4.34 -12.62 -23.96
C LEU A 296 -5.60 -13.25 -24.57
N SER A 297 -6.22 -14.18 -23.85
CA SER A 297 -7.41 -14.91 -24.29
C SER A 297 -8.61 -13.98 -24.54
N PRO A 298 -9.15 -13.86 -25.78
CA PRO A 298 -10.32 -13.05 -26.04
C PRO A 298 -11.56 -13.50 -25.26
N VAL A 299 -11.67 -14.80 -24.99
CA VAL A 299 -12.78 -15.36 -24.18
C VAL A 299 -12.72 -14.84 -22.76
N ARG A 300 -11.53 -14.77 -22.14
CA ARG A 300 -11.34 -14.23 -20.78
C ARG A 300 -11.57 -12.73 -20.72
N VAL A 301 -11.18 -12.00 -21.76
CA VAL A 301 -11.49 -10.58 -21.90
C VAL A 301 -13.01 -10.36 -22.01
N ALA A 302 -13.70 -11.11 -22.86
CA ALA A 302 -15.16 -11.03 -23.00
C ALA A 302 -15.87 -11.41 -21.69
N GLN A 303 -15.44 -12.46 -21.03
CA GLN A 303 -15.95 -12.87 -19.71
C GLN A 303 -15.87 -11.72 -18.69
N TRP A 304 -14.72 -11.05 -18.63
CA TRP A 304 -14.54 -9.91 -17.72
C TRP A 304 -15.38 -8.70 -18.13
N LEU A 305 -15.40 -8.36 -19.41
CA LEU A 305 -16.16 -7.20 -19.90
C LEU A 305 -17.66 -7.33 -19.64
N VAL A 306 -18.23 -8.53 -19.88
CA VAL A 306 -19.68 -8.79 -19.81
C VAL A 306 -20.12 -9.16 -18.39
N ARG A 307 -19.36 -10.07 -17.71
CA ARG A 307 -19.76 -10.63 -16.41
C ARG A 307 -19.00 -10.04 -15.24
N GLY A 308 -17.91 -9.30 -15.47
CA GLY A 308 -17.01 -8.82 -14.41
C GLY A 308 -16.40 -9.96 -13.60
N SER A 309 -16.09 -11.10 -14.22
CA SER A 309 -15.60 -12.31 -13.54
C SER A 309 -14.46 -12.98 -14.32
N GLY A 310 -13.83 -13.98 -13.70
CA GLY A 310 -12.73 -14.70 -14.31
C GLY A 310 -11.36 -14.12 -13.95
N PRO A 311 -10.27 -14.61 -14.55
CA PRO A 311 -8.90 -14.31 -14.12
C PRO A 311 -8.51 -12.82 -14.26
N LEU A 312 -9.27 -12.00 -14.99
CA LEU A 312 -9.04 -10.56 -15.07
C LEU A 312 -9.68 -9.79 -13.91
N ALA A 313 -10.56 -10.42 -13.14
CA ALA A 313 -11.30 -9.82 -12.02
C ALA A 313 -10.64 -9.98 -10.65
N THR A 314 -9.40 -10.49 -10.60
CA THR A 314 -8.58 -10.63 -9.40
C THR A 314 -7.24 -9.93 -9.58
N SER A 315 -6.62 -9.47 -8.48
CA SER A 315 -5.23 -9.04 -8.46
C SER A 315 -4.24 -10.22 -8.49
N GLY A 316 -4.74 -11.44 -8.31
CA GLY A 316 -3.94 -12.67 -8.27
C GLY A 316 -3.42 -13.03 -6.89
N CYS A 317 -3.53 -12.15 -5.90
CA CYS A 317 -3.06 -12.35 -4.52
C CYS A 317 -4.18 -12.20 -3.47
N ASP A 318 -5.41 -12.54 -3.84
CA ASP A 318 -6.61 -12.46 -2.99
C ASP A 318 -6.84 -13.70 -2.12
N TRP A 319 -5.80 -14.48 -1.88
CA TRP A 319 -5.74 -15.57 -0.91
C TRP A 319 -4.45 -15.46 -0.11
N GLY A 320 -4.50 -15.91 1.15
CA GLY A 320 -3.29 -15.90 1.98
C GLY A 320 -3.59 -16.23 3.42
N ALA A 321 -2.68 -15.85 4.29
CA ALA A 321 -2.78 -16.08 5.72
C ALA A 321 -2.16 -14.92 6.50
N PHE A 322 -2.63 -14.73 7.73
CA PHE A 322 -1.96 -13.97 8.76
C PHE A 322 -1.53 -14.92 9.86
N VAL A 323 -0.26 -14.92 10.22
CA VAL A 323 0.29 -15.88 11.17
C VAL A 323 1.25 -15.22 12.14
N LYS A 324 1.40 -15.85 13.30
CA LYS A 324 2.41 -15.50 14.32
C LYS A 324 3.65 -16.34 14.10
N THR A 325 4.81 -15.71 13.93
CA THR A 325 6.07 -16.44 13.78
C THR A 325 6.65 -16.92 15.12
N GLY A 326 6.08 -16.48 16.24
CA GLY A 326 6.53 -16.87 17.59
C GLY A 326 5.38 -17.04 18.56
N ALA A 327 5.48 -18.01 19.46
CA ALA A 327 4.43 -18.36 20.44
C ALA A 327 4.07 -17.24 21.44
N GLY A 328 4.95 -16.25 21.64
CA GLY A 328 4.71 -15.13 22.56
C GLY A 328 4.05 -13.90 21.92
N LEU A 329 3.71 -13.95 20.65
CA LEU A 329 3.13 -12.81 19.96
C LEU A 329 1.61 -12.73 20.21
N SER A 330 1.13 -11.54 20.56
CA SER A 330 -0.31 -11.29 20.74
C SER A 330 -1.02 -11.19 19.39
N GLN A 331 -0.35 -10.67 18.36
CA GLN A 331 -0.88 -10.42 17.02
C GLN A 331 -0.02 -11.08 15.93
N PRO A 332 -0.59 -11.43 14.77
CA PRO A 332 0.18 -11.86 13.61
C PRO A 332 1.23 -10.81 13.21
N ASP A 333 2.44 -11.26 12.95
CA ASP A 333 3.56 -10.43 12.49
C ASP A 333 3.98 -10.76 11.06
N LEU A 334 3.46 -11.84 10.50
CA LEU A 334 3.69 -12.29 9.13
C LEU A 334 2.38 -12.38 8.35
N GLN A 335 2.36 -11.84 7.13
CA GLN A 335 1.35 -12.12 6.13
C GLN A 335 1.93 -12.99 5.03
N LEU A 336 1.23 -14.07 4.67
CA LEU A 336 1.44 -14.80 3.43
C LEU A 336 0.42 -14.33 2.39
N ARG A 337 0.88 -14.00 1.20
CA ARG A 337 0.02 -13.82 0.02
C ARG A 337 0.26 -14.98 -0.93
N PHE A 338 -0.78 -15.72 -1.23
CA PHE A 338 -0.73 -16.79 -2.19
C PHE A 338 -1.10 -16.28 -3.58
N VAL A 339 -0.27 -16.57 -4.56
CA VAL A 339 -0.51 -16.28 -5.98
C VAL A 339 -0.54 -17.59 -6.75
N ALA A 340 -1.68 -17.88 -7.38
CA ALA A 340 -1.83 -19.02 -8.28
C ALA A 340 -1.10 -18.77 -9.63
N GLY A 341 0.17 -18.41 -9.55
CA GLY A 341 1.05 -18.06 -10.67
C GLY A 341 2.50 -17.99 -10.22
N LEU A 342 3.43 -18.21 -11.13
CA LEU A 342 4.86 -18.10 -10.88
C LEU A 342 5.42 -16.88 -11.61
N GLY A 343 6.14 -16.03 -10.88
CA GLY A 343 6.87 -14.90 -11.46
C GLY A 343 8.08 -15.35 -12.31
N THR A 344 8.74 -14.43 -12.95
CA THR A 344 9.96 -14.71 -13.74
C THR A 344 11.25 -14.61 -12.92
N SER A 345 11.16 -14.01 -11.72
CA SER A 345 12.25 -13.84 -10.75
C SER A 345 11.69 -13.75 -9.34
N PRO A 346 12.53 -13.83 -8.28
CA PRO A 346 12.07 -13.64 -6.90
C PRO A 346 11.79 -12.17 -6.51
N ASP A 347 11.71 -11.25 -7.47
CA ASP A 347 11.51 -9.81 -7.20
C ASP A 347 10.03 -9.42 -6.99
N GLY A 348 9.23 -10.30 -6.43
CA GLY A 348 7.84 -10.04 -6.06
C GLY A 348 6.95 -9.69 -7.25
N VAL A 349 6.09 -8.69 -7.07
CA VAL A 349 5.07 -8.32 -8.06
C VAL A 349 5.67 -7.84 -9.39
N SER A 350 6.84 -7.21 -9.37
CA SER A 350 7.53 -6.75 -10.59
C SER A 350 7.89 -7.89 -11.54
N SER A 351 8.16 -9.08 -11.00
CA SER A 351 8.47 -10.29 -11.77
C SER A 351 7.34 -10.74 -12.70
N TYR A 352 6.10 -10.31 -12.44
CA TYR A 352 4.94 -10.65 -13.28
C TYR A 352 4.74 -9.67 -14.45
N ARG A 353 5.50 -8.57 -14.52
CA ARG A 353 5.34 -7.54 -15.55
C ARG A 353 5.57 -8.08 -16.95
N ASP A 354 6.55 -8.94 -17.12
CA ASP A 354 6.99 -9.43 -18.42
C ASP A 354 6.41 -10.81 -18.80
N ILE A 355 5.53 -11.36 -17.97
CA ILE A 355 4.78 -12.56 -18.32
C ILE A 355 4.00 -12.33 -19.63
N GLY A 356 4.12 -13.30 -20.55
CA GLY A 356 3.54 -13.26 -21.88
C GLY A 356 4.41 -12.59 -22.95
N ARG A 357 5.52 -11.92 -22.58
CA ARG A 357 6.45 -11.29 -23.55
C ARG A 357 7.57 -12.23 -24.00
N ALA A 358 8.09 -13.05 -23.09
CA ALA A 358 9.26 -13.91 -23.32
C ALA A 358 8.90 -15.36 -23.68
N GLY A 359 7.66 -15.62 -24.12
CA GLY A 359 7.18 -16.97 -24.35
C GLY A 359 6.36 -17.52 -23.17
N ARG A 360 6.26 -18.85 -23.05
CA ARG A 360 5.47 -19.50 -22.01
C ARG A 360 6.24 -19.48 -20.69
N THR A 361 5.75 -18.74 -19.71
CA THR A 361 6.23 -18.82 -18.33
C THR A 361 5.87 -20.20 -17.78
N PRO A 362 6.72 -20.86 -17.00
CA PRO A 362 6.36 -22.10 -16.32
C PRO A 362 5.10 -21.92 -15.49
N SER A 363 4.20 -22.89 -15.52
CA SER A 363 3.06 -22.92 -14.61
C SER A 363 3.56 -23.10 -13.18
N GLY A 364 3.02 -22.34 -12.23
CA GLY A 364 3.48 -22.43 -10.86
C GLY A 364 2.67 -21.63 -9.88
N ILE A 365 3.16 -21.60 -8.66
CA ILE A 365 2.62 -20.84 -7.53
C ILE A 365 3.72 -19.99 -6.89
N THR A 366 3.31 -18.91 -6.27
CA THR A 366 4.19 -18.06 -5.46
C THR A 366 3.54 -17.79 -4.10
N LEU A 367 4.30 -17.93 -3.04
CA LEU A 367 3.97 -17.46 -1.71
C LEU A 367 4.85 -16.26 -1.39
N GLN A 368 4.24 -15.10 -1.16
CA GLN A 368 4.94 -13.90 -0.74
C GLN A 368 4.80 -13.73 0.77
N SER A 369 5.92 -13.77 1.47
CA SER A 369 6.01 -13.57 2.92
C SER A 369 6.34 -12.11 3.21
N LEU A 370 5.51 -11.43 4.01
CA LEU A 370 5.67 -10.03 4.39
C LEU A 370 5.76 -9.91 5.90
N ALA A 371 6.79 -9.25 6.41
CA ALA A 371 6.81 -8.80 7.80
C ALA A 371 5.91 -7.56 7.95
N ILE A 372 4.70 -7.75 8.52
CA ILE A 372 3.66 -6.72 8.57
C ILE A 372 3.70 -5.83 9.81
N ARG A 373 4.60 -6.09 10.73
CA ARG A 373 4.88 -5.26 11.91
C ARG A 373 6.36 -4.90 11.96
N PRO A 374 6.86 -4.17 10.95
CA PRO A 374 8.30 -3.94 10.79
C PRO A 374 8.84 -3.11 11.96
N HIS A 375 10.04 -3.46 12.40
CA HIS A 375 10.82 -2.71 13.38
C HIS A 375 11.83 -1.78 12.71
N ALA A 376 12.31 -2.13 11.52
CA ALA A 376 13.17 -1.29 10.71
C ALA A 376 12.52 0.06 10.42
N ARG A 377 13.31 1.12 10.44
CA ARG A 377 12.89 2.48 10.09
C ARG A 377 13.89 3.06 9.11
N GLY A 378 13.34 3.74 8.13
CA GLY A 378 14.07 4.49 7.14
C GLY A 378 13.75 5.98 7.20
N SER A 379 14.05 6.67 6.10
CA SER A 379 13.85 8.11 5.99
C SER A 379 13.54 8.54 4.56
N VAL A 380 13.00 9.75 4.43
CA VAL A 380 12.85 10.48 3.18
C VAL A 380 13.55 11.82 3.33
N GLY A 381 14.55 12.06 2.50
CA GLY A 381 15.30 13.32 2.42
C GLY A 381 15.33 13.87 1.01
N LEU A 382 16.16 14.89 0.80
CA LEU A 382 16.38 15.51 -0.51
C LEU A 382 17.72 15.09 -1.11
N HIS A 383 17.77 14.93 -2.44
CA HIS A 383 19.03 14.92 -3.19
C HIS A 383 19.48 16.35 -3.53
N SER A 384 18.53 17.24 -3.82
CA SER A 384 18.77 18.67 -4.07
C SER A 384 17.51 19.51 -3.78
N ALA A 385 17.62 20.81 -3.97
CA ALA A 385 16.50 21.75 -3.91
C ALA A 385 15.60 21.74 -5.17
N ASP A 386 15.92 20.93 -6.18
CA ASP A 386 15.10 20.81 -7.39
C ASP A 386 13.84 19.97 -7.10
N PRO A 387 12.61 20.54 -7.19
CA PRO A 387 11.38 19.81 -6.94
C PRO A 387 11.10 18.71 -7.97
N PHE A 388 11.82 18.69 -9.08
CA PHE A 388 11.67 17.66 -10.12
C PHE A 388 12.60 16.48 -9.93
N GLU A 389 13.62 16.60 -9.08
CA GLU A 389 14.48 15.49 -8.71
C GLU A 389 13.77 14.50 -7.77
N ALA A 390 14.14 13.24 -7.88
CA ALA A 390 13.61 12.21 -6.99
C ALA A 390 14.11 12.44 -5.55
N PRO A 391 13.28 12.20 -4.52
CA PRO A 391 13.74 12.27 -3.14
C PRO A 391 14.72 11.13 -2.81
N ALA A 392 15.59 11.36 -1.84
CA ALA A 392 16.42 10.33 -1.24
C ALA A 392 15.55 9.48 -0.30
N VAL A 393 15.39 8.20 -0.58
CA VAL A 393 14.53 7.31 0.21
C VAL A 393 15.34 6.13 0.74
N ASP A 394 15.59 6.12 2.03
CA ASP A 394 16.08 4.93 2.73
C ASP A 394 14.87 4.19 3.32
N ILE A 395 14.75 2.90 3.03
CA ILE A 395 13.66 2.06 3.54
C ILE A 395 14.03 1.26 4.78
N GLY A 396 15.30 1.31 5.22
CA GLY A 396 15.81 0.67 6.43
C GLY A 396 15.82 -0.86 6.41
N TYR A 397 15.64 -1.52 5.26
CA TYR A 397 15.61 -2.98 5.20
C TYR A 397 16.92 -3.61 5.64
N GLY A 398 16.81 -4.77 6.32
CA GLY A 398 17.97 -5.50 6.85
C GLY A 398 18.60 -4.90 8.12
N THR A 399 18.07 -3.78 8.64
CA THR A 399 18.59 -3.15 9.87
C THR A 399 17.99 -3.72 11.16
N SER A 400 16.93 -4.52 11.06
CA SER A 400 16.23 -5.12 12.19
C SER A 400 16.31 -6.65 12.13
N GLU A 401 16.98 -7.26 13.12
CA GLU A 401 17.03 -8.71 13.28
C GLU A 401 15.63 -9.34 13.47
N LYS A 402 14.71 -8.60 14.09
CA LYS A 402 13.33 -9.06 14.23
C LYS A 402 12.65 -9.24 12.87
N ASP A 403 12.83 -8.27 11.97
CA ASP A 403 12.24 -8.33 10.64
C ASP A 403 12.90 -9.44 9.80
N MET A 404 14.22 -9.60 9.89
CA MET A 404 14.96 -10.68 9.25
C MET A 404 14.47 -12.04 9.72
N ARG A 405 14.30 -12.24 11.03
CA ARG A 405 13.74 -13.48 11.60
C ARG A 405 12.33 -13.74 11.08
N THR A 406 11.45 -12.75 11.07
CA THR A 406 10.08 -12.90 10.53
C THR A 406 10.10 -13.34 9.07
N LEU A 407 11.02 -12.80 8.26
CA LEU A 407 11.14 -13.20 6.85
C LEU A 407 11.72 -14.62 6.70
N ARG A 408 12.72 -15.02 7.50
CA ARG A 408 13.23 -16.41 7.52
C ARG A 408 12.12 -17.38 7.87
N GLU A 409 11.36 -17.11 8.95
CA GLU A 409 10.20 -17.95 9.32
C GLU A 409 9.12 -17.97 8.22
N GLY A 410 8.93 -16.87 7.50
CA GLY A 410 8.04 -16.80 6.34
C GLY A 410 8.46 -17.74 5.22
N LEU A 411 9.74 -17.85 4.91
CA LEU A 411 10.29 -18.79 3.93
C LEU A 411 10.09 -20.25 4.39
N ARG A 412 10.41 -20.56 5.66
CA ARG A 412 10.20 -21.88 6.27
C ARG A 412 8.74 -22.30 6.24
N LEU A 413 7.86 -21.38 6.65
CA LEU A 413 6.43 -21.62 6.66
C LEU A 413 5.88 -21.86 5.25
N SER A 414 6.31 -21.06 4.28
CA SER A 414 5.90 -21.21 2.89
C SER A 414 6.23 -22.61 2.35
N ARG A 415 7.45 -23.10 2.59
CA ARG A 415 7.85 -24.46 2.21
C ARG A 415 7.04 -25.51 2.95
N ARG A 416 6.88 -25.39 4.27
CA ARG A 416 6.07 -26.32 5.09
C ARG A 416 4.64 -26.45 4.57
N ILE A 417 4.01 -25.36 4.13
CA ILE A 417 2.66 -25.41 3.55
C ILE A 417 2.67 -26.13 2.20
N VAL A 418 3.61 -25.83 1.33
CA VAL A 418 3.67 -26.46 -0.01
C VAL A 418 4.04 -27.94 0.06
N GLU A 419 4.73 -28.39 1.11
CA GLU A 419 5.09 -29.78 1.35
C GLU A 419 3.96 -30.64 1.91
N GLN A 420 2.82 -30.06 2.25
CA GLN A 420 1.67 -30.81 2.74
C GLN A 420 1.02 -31.69 1.67
N PRO A 421 0.39 -32.82 2.06
CA PRO A 421 -0.22 -33.78 1.13
C PRO A 421 -1.20 -33.16 0.12
N ALA A 422 -1.86 -32.07 0.45
CA ALA A 422 -2.76 -31.37 -0.47
C ALA A 422 -2.07 -30.94 -1.78
N PHE A 423 -0.76 -30.71 -1.77
CA PHE A 423 0.01 -30.32 -2.96
C PHE A 423 0.74 -31.48 -3.65
N ASP A 424 0.74 -32.71 -3.13
CA ASP A 424 1.58 -33.81 -3.65
C ASP A 424 1.40 -34.07 -5.15
N GLU A 425 0.16 -34.05 -5.65
CA GLU A 425 -0.12 -34.24 -7.09
C GLU A 425 0.22 -33.01 -7.94
N MET A 426 0.36 -31.85 -7.33
CA MET A 426 0.51 -30.59 -8.03
C MET A 426 1.90 -30.00 -7.90
N ARG A 427 2.59 -30.27 -6.79
CA ARG A 427 3.92 -29.73 -6.49
C ARG A 427 4.95 -30.20 -7.51
N GLY A 428 5.62 -29.26 -8.15
CA GLY A 428 6.80 -29.48 -8.97
C GLY A 428 8.07 -29.03 -8.25
N GLU A 429 9.09 -28.65 -9.02
CA GLU A 429 10.36 -28.17 -8.47
C GLU A 429 10.20 -26.81 -7.80
N GLU A 430 10.89 -26.63 -6.68
CA GLU A 430 11.07 -25.30 -6.08
C GLU A 430 11.90 -24.43 -7.03
N SER A 431 11.39 -23.25 -7.36
CA SER A 431 12.11 -22.27 -8.18
C SER A 431 12.95 -21.33 -7.31
N TRP A 432 12.43 -20.95 -6.16
CA TRP A 432 13.06 -20.11 -5.16
C TRP A 432 12.63 -20.53 -3.75
N PRO A 433 13.52 -20.44 -2.73
CA PRO A 433 14.92 -20.02 -2.78
C PRO A 433 15.91 -21.12 -3.22
N ARG A 434 15.54 -22.38 -3.26
CA ARG A 434 16.40 -23.56 -3.50
C ARG A 434 17.60 -23.64 -2.54
N LEU A 435 17.35 -23.31 -1.28
CA LEU A 435 18.36 -23.28 -0.22
C LEU A 435 17.99 -24.27 0.89
N ASP A 436 19.00 -24.64 1.68
CA ASP A 436 18.75 -25.23 2.98
C ASP A 436 18.11 -24.16 3.89
N LEU A 437 16.91 -24.44 4.40
CA LEU A 437 16.18 -23.49 5.27
C LEU A 437 16.65 -23.55 6.73
N ASP A 438 17.51 -24.48 7.10
CA ASP A 438 18.12 -24.53 8.44
C ASP A 438 19.39 -23.65 8.51
N ASP A 439 19.92 -23.19 7.37
CA ASP A 439 21.03 -22.25 7.26
C ASP A 439 20.53 -20.81 7.28
N ASP A 440 20.56 -20.18 8.45
CA ASP A 440 20.14 -18.77 8.64
C ASP A 440 20.99 -17.79 7.84
N ASP A 441 22.28 -18.03 7.67
CA ASP A 441 23.19 -17.14 6.92
C ASP A 441 22.85 -17.15 5.44
N ALA A 442 22.58 -18.34 4.87
CA ALA A 442 22.14 -18.49 3.49
C ALA A 442 20.77 -17.84 3.25
N LEU A 443 19.85 -17.96 4.22
CA LEU A 443 18.56 -17.28 4.16
C LEU A 443 18.68 -15.77 4.21
N ASP A 444 19.53 -15.25 5.08
CA ASP A 444 19.78 -13.81 5.19
C ASP A 444 20.37 -13.22 3.92
N ASP A 445 21.31 -13.93 3.29
CA ASP A 445 21.86 -13.53 2.01
C ASP A 445 20.81 -13.55 0.89
N TYR A 446 19.96 -14.58 0.85
CA TYR A 446 18.83 -14.62 -0.07
C TYR A 446 17.85 -13.45 0.18
N ILE A 447 17.50 -13.19 1.44
CA ILE A 447 16.61 -12.07 1.81
C ILE A 447 17.20 -10.75 1.30
N ARG A 448 18.46 -10.43 1.62
CA ARG A 448 19.10 -9.19 1.17
C ARG A 448 19.11 -9.03 -0.36
N ARG A 449 19.34 -10.14 -1.10
CA ARG A 449 19.36 -10.12 -2.56
C ARG A 449 17.98 -10.06 -3.22
N THR A 450 16.91 -10.45 -2.54
CA THR A 450 15.58 -10.57 -3.15
C THR A 450 14.49 -9.78 -2.45
N VAL A 451 14.77 -9.19 -1.27
CA VAL A 451 13.79 -8.38 -0.56
C VAL A 451 13.26 -7.26 -1.45
N HIS A 452 11.96 -7.06 -1.39
CA HIS A 452 11.25 -6.05 -2.15
C HIS A 452 10.16 -5.40 -1.29
N SER A 453 9.67 -4.25 -1.73
CA SER A 453 8.64 -3.51 -1.02
C SER A 453 7.29 -4.24 -1.07
N GLY A 454 6.64 -4.37 0.09
CA GLY A 454 5.21 -4.70 0.20
C GLY A 454 4.31 -3.56 -0.24
N ASN A 455 4.90 -2.41 -0.58
CA ASN A 455 4.25 -1.18 -1.03
C ASN A 455 3.31 -0.56 0.01
N ALA A 456 3.69 -0.66 1.29
CA ALA A 456 2.93 -0.15 2.43
C ALA A 456 3.64 1.02 3.15
N LEU A 457 4.37 1.87 2.41
CA LEU A 457 5.14 2.99 2.97
C LEU A 457 4.28 3.96 3.79
N ALA A 458 4.72 4.26 5.02
CA ALA A 458 4.01 5.09 5.98
C ALA A 458 4.96 5.72 7.03
N GLY A 459 4.45 6.67 7.83
CA GLY A 459 5.09 7.15 9.05
C GLY A 459 6.17 8.22 8.89
N SER A 460 6.44 8.72 7.70
CA SER A 460 7.49 9.71 7.40
C SER A 460 7.16 11.15 7.86
N CYS A 461 5.93 11.42 8.30
CA CYS A 461 5.50 12.67 8.95
C CYS A 461 4.60 12.32 10.14
N ARG A 462 5.09 11.46 11.02
CA ARG A 462 4.35 10.80 12.08
C ARG A 462 3.48 11.77 12.89
N MET A 463 2.22 11.36 13.12
CA MET A 463 1.29 12.04 14.03
C MET A 463 1.63 11.72 15.49
N GLY A 464 1.42 12.68 16.37
CA GLY A 464 1.57 12.52 17.81
C GLY A 464 0.93 13.64 18.60
N ARG A 465 1.13 13.62 19.92
CA ARG A 465 0.69 14.69 20.82
C ARG A 465 1.47 15.97 20.52
N GLU A 466 0.92 17.11 20.93
CA GLU A 466 1.55 18.42 20.73
C GLU A 466 2.96 18.49 21.34
N ASP A 467 3.13 17.90 22.51
CA ASP A 467 4.38 17.83 23.27
C ASP A 467 5.36 16.73 22.82
N ASP A 468 5.01 15.88 21.85
CA ASP A 468 5.88 14.82 21.31
C ASP A 468 6.86 15.40 20.26
N PRO A 469 8.17 15.54 20.58
CA PRO A 469 9.15 16.11 19.64
C PRO A 469 9.41 15.22 18.42
N SER A 470 9.00 13.94 18.47
CA SER A 470 9.17 12.99 17.38
C SER A 470 7.98 12.97 16.40
N ALA A 471 6.97 13.82 16.63
CA ALA A 471 5.81 13.95 15.76
C ALA A 471 5.91 15.20 14.87
N ALA A 472 5.66 15.03 13.57
CA ALA A 472 5.62 16.13 12.60
C ALA A 472 4.26 16.82 12.58
N VAL A 473 3.19 16.07 12.87
CA VAL A 473 1.82 16.62 12.91
C VAL A 473 1.14 16.28 14.23
N THR A 474 0.19 17.13 14.62
CA THR A 474 -0.63 16.93 15.81
C THR A 474 -1.69 15.86 15.60
N THR A 475 -2.44 15.52 16.66
CA THR A 475 -3.62 14.64 16.55
C THR A 475 -4.76 15.24 15.74
N GLU A 476 -4.77 16.57 15.52
CA GLU A 476 -5.67 17.27 14.61
C GLU A 476 -5.12 17.36 13.17
N LEU A 477 -4.03 16.65 12.89
CA LEU A 477 -3.36 16.57 11.58
C LEU A 477 -2.70 17.88 11.12
N ARG A 478 -2.50 18.86 12.00
CA ARG A 478 -1.82 20.13 11.73
C ARG A 478 -0.31 19.93 11.75
N VAL A 479 0.38 20.51 10.78
CA VAL A 479 1.86 20.54 10.79
C VAL A 479 2.30 21.45 11.95
N LYS A 480 3.18 20.93 12.80
CA LYS A 480 3.68 21.66 13.96
C LYS A 480 4.49 22.88 13.53
N GLY A 481 4.28 24.00 14.21
CA GLY A 481 4.99 25.25 13.93
C GLY A 481 4.58 25.95 12.64
N VAL A 482 3.57 25.46 11.89
CA VAL A 482 3.12 26.06 10.62
C VAL A 482 1.60 26.25 10.65
N GLY A 483 1.15 27.49 10.52
CA GLY A 483 -0.28 27.81 10.45
C GLY A 483 -0.91 27.37 9.10
N GLY A 484 -2.20 27.01 9.10
CA GLY A 484 -2.97 26.77 7.87
C GLY A 484 -2.50 25.58 7.01
N LEU A 485 -1.77 24.62 7.60
CA LEU A 485 -1.23 23.46 6.89
C LEU A 485 -1.55 22.14 7.62
N ARG A 486 -2.10 21.17 6.89
CA ARG A 486 -2.33 19.81 7.39
C ARG A 486 -1.75 18.75 6.46
N VAL A 487 -1.48 17.57 7.04
CA VAL A 487 -1.13 16.35 6.29
C VAL A 487 -2.23 15.32 6.50
N VAL A 488 -2.75 14.77 5.38
CA VAL A 488 -3.84 13.77 5.39
C VAL A 488 -3.50 12.63 4.43
N ASP A 489 -2.55 11.80 4.79
CA ASP A 489 -2.14 10.61 4.04
C ASP A 489 -1.38 9.61 4.92
N ALA A 490 -0.84 8.55 4.33
CA ALA A 490 -0.14 7.50 5.06
C ALA A 490 1.13 7.96 5.80
N SER A 491 1.69 9.14 5.47
CA SER A 491 2.90 9.64 6.15
C SER A 491 2.68 9.90 7.64
N ILE A 492 1.43 10.16 8.05
CA ILE A 492 1.12 10.51 9.45
C ILE A 492 0.98 9.29 10.38
N LEU A 493 0.92 8.06 9.87
CA LEU A 493 0.67 6.89 10.71
C LEU A 493 1.75 6.74 11.79
N PRO A 494 1.40 6.70 13.08
CA PRO A 494 2.39 6.56 14.17
C PRO A 494 3.06 5.20 14.18
N ARG A 495 2.27 4.17 13.86
CA ARG A 495 2.67 2.77 13.66
C ARG A 495 1.83 2.17 12.53
N MET A 496 2.42 1.25 11.80
CA MET A 496 1.72 0.54 10.73
C MET A 496 0.73 -0.47 11.31
N PRO A 497 -0.52 -0.49 10.85
CA PRO A 497 -1.44 -1.58 11.15
C PRO A 497 -0.99 -2.87 10.43
N GLY A 498 -1.35 -4.02 11.01
CA GLY A 498 -1.02 -5.35 10.50
C GLY A 498 -1.83 -5.71 9.25
N GLY A 499 -1.55 -5.04 8.13
CA GLY A 499 -2.23 -5.28 6.85
C GLY A 499 -1.91 -4.21 5.81
N GLN A 500 -2.60 -4.27 4.67
CA GLN A 500 -2.44 -3.27 3.61
C GLN A 500 -3.10 -1.95 4.00
N LEU A 501 -2.39 -0.84 3.78
CA LEU A 501 -2.80 0.48 4.26
C LEU A 501 -4.01 1.10 3.54
N GLY A 502 -4.48 0.51 2.45
CA GLY A 502 -5.56 1.10 1.64
C GLY A 502 -6.80 1.44 2.46
N ALA A 503 -7.35 0.48 3.22
CA ALA A 503 -8.51 0.68 4.08
C ALA A 503 -8.26 1.76 5.14
N THR A 504 -7.11 1.69 5.82
CA THR A 504 -6.72 2.65 6.86
C THR A 504 -6.65 4.08 6.33
N VAL A 505 -6.08 4.28 5.13
CA VAL A 505 -5.99 5.63 4.51
C VAL A 505 -7.37 6.17 4.13
N PHE A 506 -8.30 5.32 3.67
CA PHE A 506 -9.67 5.75 3.43
C PHE A 506 -10.38 6.17 4.73
N ALA A 507 -10.28 5.38 5.79
CA ALA A 507 -10.87 5.71 7.09
C ALA A 507 -10.23 6.96 7.72
N LEU A 508 -8.91 7.11 7.59
CA LEU A 508 -8.18 8.31 8.02
C LEU A 508 -8.65 9.55 7.28
N ALA A 509 -8.84 9.48 5.97
CA ALA A 509 -9.31 10.61 5.18
C ALA A 509 -10.74 11.01 5.52
N ASP A 510 -11.62 10.06 5.81
CA ASP A 510 -12.98 10.29 6.27
C ASP A 510 -12.98 11.00 7.63
N LYS A 511 -12.19 10.49 8.58
CA LYS A 511 -11.99 11.12 9.89
C LYS A 511 -11.45 12.54 9.78
N ALA A 512 -10.46 12.76 8.92
CA ALA A 512 -9.88 14.09 8.68
C ALA A 512 -10.93 15.06 8.13
N ALA A 513 -11.80 14.59 7.23
CA ALA A 513 -12.89 15.42 6.70
C ALA A 513 -13.87 15.84 7.80
N ASP A 514 -14.27 14.93 8.70
CA ASP A 514 -15.11 15.26 9.85
C ASP A 514 -14.45 16.30 10.77
N MET A 515 -13.15 16.14 11.05
CA MET A 515 -12.39 17.07 11.89
C MET A 515 -12.31 18.48 11.27
N ILE A 516 -12.07 18.56 9.95
CA ILE A 516 -11.99 19.84 9.23
C ILE A 516 -13.36 20.54 9.25
N ILE A 517 -14.44 19.82 8.95
CA ILE A 517 -15.80 20.34 8.97
C ILE A 517 -16.18 20.87 10.37
N ALA A 518 -15.90 20.10 11.43
CA ALA A 518 -16.15 20.50 12.80
C ALA A 518 -15.32 21.72 13.23
N GLY A 519 -14.10 21.86 12.72
CA GLY A 519 -13.23 23.02 12.98
C GLY A 519 -13.69 24.30 12.31
N GLN A 520 -14.37 24.20 11.16
CA GLN A 520 -14.93 25.36 10.44
C GLN A 520 -16.26 25.86 11.04
N GLN A 521 -16.90 25.07 11.90
CA GLN A 521 -18.17 25.45 12.57
C GLN A 521 -17.96 26.14 13.92
N ARG A 522 -16.73 26.21 14.42
CA ARG A 522 -16.34 26.91 15.65
C ARG A 522 -15.76 28.29 15.35
#